data_3ab2d514ac71479b344b6d5ae0e00ce5
#
_entry.id   3ab2d514ac71479b344b6d5ae0e00ce5
#
_cell.length_a   1.000
_cell.length_b   1.000
_cell.length_c   1.000
_cell.angle_alpha   90.00
_cell.angle_beta   90.00
_cell.angle_gamma   90.00
#
_symmetry.space_group_name_H-M   'P 1'
#
loop_
_entity.id
_entity.type
_entity.pdbx_description
1 polymer ?
#
loop_
_entity_poly.entity_id
_entity_poly.type
_entity_poly.pdbx_seq_one_letter_code
_entity_poly.pdbx_strand_id
1 'polypeptide(L)'
;MIKHLFLLLLLTFTTTASSVENIHSFTAGSMNKILSAREGRPFILVFWNLDCQYCPTELKMLNKLKQQYRKELDVVLVSTDTLDDVPQLASRVKSYGIRKIEQWVFASSMPEQLRFEIDKRWYGEVPRTHFYNPAHERIVKTGLVEKKFVEQWLADNKPESKLH
;
A
#
# COMPACT_ATOMS: atom_id res chain seq x y z
N MET A 1 -22.90 19.40 -63.59
CA MET A 1 -22.66 18.11 -62.82
C MET A 1 -21.73 18.41 -61.65
N ILE A 2 -22.34 18.69 -60.49
CA ILE A 2 -21.59 19.07 -59.24
C ILE A 2 -21.56 17.86 -58.38
N LYS A 3 -20.34 17.25 -58.17
CA LYS A 3 -20.12 16.14 -57.25
C LYS A 3 -19.99 16.70 -55.84
N HIS A 4 -20.97 16.43 -54.99
CA HIS A 4 -20.92 16.71 -53.55
C HIS A 4 -20.03 15.66 -52.87
N LEU A 5 -18.86 16.08 -52.46
CA LEU A 5 -17.94 15.30 -51.61
C LEU A 5 -18.38 15.46 -50.16
N PHE A 6 -19.12 14.49 -49.62
CA PHE A 6 -19.44 14.40 -48.18
C PHE A 6 -18.22 13.93 -47.40
N LEU A 7 -17.55 14.86 -46.72
CA LEU A 7 -16.45 14.55 -45.79
C LEU A 7 -17.06 14.08 -44.47
N LEU A 8 -17.05 12.76 -44.24
CA LEU A 8 -17.49 12.16 -42.98
C LEU A 8 -16.39 12.39 -41.90
N LEU A 9 -16.65 13.36 -41.01
CA LEU A 9 -15.78 13.62 -39.85
C LEU A 9 -16.05 12.56 -38.77
N LEU A 10 -15.23 11.51 -38.71
CA LEU A 10 -15.23 10.51 -37.65
C LEU A 10 -14.67 11.13 -36.36
N LEU A 11 -15.56 11.57 -35.46
CA LEU A 11 -15.19 11.91 -34.07
C LEU A 11 -14.85 10.63 -33.34
N THR A 12 -13.55 10.35 -33.21
CA THR A 12 -13.05 9.31 -32.30
C THR A 12 -13.17 9.80 -30.85
N PHE A 13 -14.21 9.36 -30.15
CA PHE A 13 -14.31 9.49 -28.71
C PHE A 13 -13.23 8.62 -28.08
N THR A 14 -12.11 9.22 -27.71
CA THR A 14 -11.14 8.56 -26.82
C THR A 14 -11.72 8.52 -25.42
N THR A 15 -12.32 7.39 -25.03
CA THR A 15 -12.66 7.11 -23.64
C THR A 15 -11.34 6.98 -22.86
N THR A 16 -10.99 8.01 -22.10
CA THR A 16 -9.96 7.89 -21.08
C THR A 16 -10.48 6.92 -20.01
N ALA A 17 -10.07 5.66 -20.10
CA ALA A 17 -10.24 4.71 -19.00
C ALA A 17 -9.52 5.29 -17.79
N SER A 18 -10.27 5.86 -16.84
CA SER A 18 -9.75 6.12 -15.49
C SER A 18 -9.29 4.78 -14.93
N SER A 19 -7.99 4.58 -14.83
CA SER A 19 -7.44 3.45 -14.11
C SER A 19 -7.90 3.60 -12.67
N VAL A 20 -8.93 2.85 -12.28
CA VAL A 20 -9.26 2.62 -10.87
C VAL A 20 -7.97 2.09 -10.26
N GLU A 21 -7.42 2.84 -9.30
CA GLU A 21 -6.23 2.39 -8.58
C GLU A 21 -6.54 1.00 -8.03
N ASN A 22 -5.62 0.04 -8.22
CA ASN A 22 -5.75 -1.33 -7.78
C ASN A 22 -5.63 -1.38 -6.26
N ILE A 23 -6.72 -1.07 -5.56
CA ILE A 23 -6.85 -1.24 -4.12
C ILE A 23 -7.48 -2.60 -3.89
N HIS A 24 -6.74 -3.52 -3.27
CA HIS A 24 -7.19 -4.88 -3.00
C HIS A 24 -8.09 -4.93 -1.76
N SER A 25 -9.07 -5.81 -1.77
CA SER A 25 -9.90 -6.10 -0.60
C SER A 25 -9.12 -6.92 0.43
N PHE A 26 -8.96 -6.37 1.65
CA PHE A 26 -8.36 -7.07 2.78
C PHE A 26 -9.47 -7.79 3.57
N THR A 27 -9.48 -9.10 3.49
CA THR A 27 -10.43 -10.01 4.15
C THR A 27 -9.70 -11.01 5.05
N ALA A 28 -10.42 -11.87 5.74
CA ALA A 28 -9.83 -13.00 6.46
C ALA A 28 -8.88 -13.81 5.55
N GLY A 29 -7.68 -14.11 6.03
CA GLY A 29 -6.63 -14.80 5.28
C GLY A 29 -5.82 -13.91 4.34
N SER A 30 -6.12 -12.60 4.21
CA SER A 30 -5.33 -11.69 3.37
C SER A 30 -3.90 -11.50 3.89
N MET A 31 -3.71 -11.57 5.22
CA MET A 31 -2.34 -11.57 5.79
C MET A 31 -1.49 -12.72 5.24
N ASN A 32 -2.04 -13.93 5.18
CA ASN A 32 -1.32 -15.08 4.64
C ASN A 32 -0.96 -14.88 3.16
N LYS A 33 -1.83 -14.25 2.36
CA LYS A 33 -1.52 -13.92 0.96
C LYS A 33 -0.35 -12.92 0.86
N ILE A 34 -0.36 -11.87 1.68
CA ILE A 34 0.71 -10.87 1.71
C ILE A 34 2.04 -11.50 2.12
N LEU A 35 2.04 -12.34 3.16
CA LEU A 35 3.22 -13.06 3.64
C LEU A 35 3.75 -14.04 2.57
N SER A 36 2.91 -14.92 2.03
CA SER A 36 3.31 -15.90 1.02
C SER A 36 3.88 -15.28 -0.24
N ALA A 37 3.33 -14.13 -0.67
CA ALA A 37 3.86 -13.38 -1.81
C ALA A 37 5.27 -12.81 -1.56
N ARG A 38 5.73 -12.80 -0.30
CA ARG A 38 7.00 -12.21 0.16
C ARG A 38 7.90 -13.20 0.90
N GLU A 39 7.66 -14.49 0.70
CA GLU A 39 8.47 -15.53 1.33
C GLU A 39 9.96 -15.29 1.08
N GLY A 40 10.78 -15.36 2.14
CA GLY A 40 12.22 -15.14 2.09
C GLY A 40 12.64 -13.69 1.80
N ARG A 41 11.73 -12.72 1.81
CA ARG A 41 12.02 -11.31 1.53
C ARG A 41 11.55 -10.40 2.65
N PRO A 42 12.37 -9.41 3.07
CA PRO A 42 11.95 -8.44 4.06
C PRO A 42 10.94 -7.46 3.44
N PHE A 43 9.97 -7.01 4.24
CA PHE A 43 9.01 -5.99 3.81
C PHE A 43 8.43 -5.23 5.00
N ILE A 44 7.85 -4.07 4.71
CA ILE A 44 7.15 -3.22 5.68
C ILE A 44 5.66 -3.24 5.37
N LEU A 45 4.83 -3.52 6.38
CA LEU A 45 3.38 -3.47 6.30
C LEU A 45 2.86 -2.35 7.20
N VAL A 46 2.13 -1.40 6.62
CA VAL A 46 1.61 -0.24 7.34
C VAL A 46 0.09 -0.25 7.37
N PHE A 47 -0.47 -0.21 8.56
CA PHE A 47 -1.90 0.04 8.78
C PHE A 47 -2.12 1.53 9.00
N TRP A 48 -3.09 2.09 8.30
CA TRP A 48 -3.42 3.51 8.30
C TRP A 48 -4.91 3.75 8.05
N ASN A 49 -5.42 4.97 8.18
CA ASN A 49 -6.76 5.36 7.74
C ASN A 49 -6.85 6.84 7.35
N LEU A 50 -7.99 7.24 6.84
CA LEU A 50 -8.26 8.59 6.35
C LEU A 50 -8.22 9.65 7.46
N ASP A 51 -8.64 9.29 8.68
CA ASP A 51 -8.73 10.19 9.84
C ASP A 51 -7.42 10.28 10.64
N CYS A 52 -6.42 9.50 10.25
CA CYS A 52 -5.15 9.43 10.96
C CYS A 52 -4.29 10.68 10.71
N GLN A 53 -4.10 11.49 11.72
CA GLN A 53 -3.34 12.74 11.64
C GLN A 53 -1.86 12.55 11.26
N TYR A 54 -1.21 11.47 11.72
CA TYR A 54 0.22 11.22 11.53
C TYR A 54 0.53 10.34 10.30
N CYS A 55 -0.44 9.59 9.81
CA CYS A 55 -0.26 8.68 8.68
C CYS A 55 0.29 9.36 7.42
N PRO A 56 -0.17 10.56 7.01
CA PRO A 56 0.37 11.22 5.82
C PRO A 56 1.87 11.47 5.88
N THR A 57 2.40 11.76 7.06
CA THR A 57 3.84 12.01 7.27
C THR A 57 4.64 10.73 7.05
N GLU A 58 4.21 9.62 7.65
CA GLU A 58 4.88 8.31 7.50
C GLU A 58 4.78 7.77 6.07
N LEU A 59 3.60 7.80 5.47
CA LEU A 59 3.38 7.29 4.12
C LEU A 59 4.21 8.04 3.07
N LYS A 60 4.31 9.37 3.18
CA LYS A 60 5.16 10.19 2.30
C LYS A 60 6.65 9.92 2.53
N MET A 61 7.06 9.70 3.78
CA MET A 61 8.45 9.33 4.12
C MET A 61 8.80 7.98 3.51
N LEU A 62 7.97 6.95 3.71
CA LEU A 62 8.16 5.61 3.14
C LEU A 62 8.18 5.63 1.61
N ASN A 63 7.34 6.46 0.96
CA ASN A 63 7.38 6.63 -0.50
C ASN A 63 8.73 7.20 -0.97
N LYS A 64 9.26 8.19 -0.29
CA LYS A 64 10.60 8.74 -0.61
C LYS A 64 11.68 7.69 -0.47
N LEU A 65 11.65 6.91 0.62
CA LEU A 65 12.59 5.80 0.82
C LEU A 65 12.43 4.72 -0.25
N LYS A 66 11.19 4.35 -0.62
CA LYS A 66 10.95 3.39 -1.70
C LYS A 66 11.48 3.87 -3.06
N GLN A 67 11.39 5.16 -3.34
CA GLN A 67 12.00 5.75 -4.54
C GLN A 67 13.54 5.69 -4.50
N GLN A 68 14.14 5.89 -3.32
CA GLN A 68 15.58 5.83 -3.08
C GLN A 68 16.11 4.40 -3.18
N TYR A 69 15.51 3.47 -2.44
CA TYR A 69 15.96 2.06 -2.31
C TYR A 69 15.32 1.11 -3.33
N ARG A 70 14.32 1.57 -4.08
CA ARG A 70 13.66 0.85 -5.19
C ARG A 70 13.24 -0.58 -4.81
N LYS A 71 13.89 -1.61 -5.39
CA LYS A 71 13.57 -3.03 -5.18
C LYS A 71 14.02 -3.54 -3.80
N GLU A 72 14.96 -2.86 -3.14
CA GLU A 72 15.46 -3.27 -1.83
C GLU A 72 14.44 -3.01 -0.71
N LEU A 73 13.56 -2.02 -0.88
CA LEU A 73 12.50 -1.69 0.08
C LEU A 73 11.14 -2.09 -0.50
N ASP A 74 10.52 -3.14 0.05
CA ASP A 74 9.14 -3.50 -0.24
C ASP A 74 8.21 -2.96 0.84
N VAL A 75 7.10 -2.35 0.43
CA VAL A 75 6.11 -1.73 1.32
C VAL A 75 4.72 -2.11 0.86
N VAL A 76 3.87 -2.47 1.81
CA VAL A 76 2.43 -2.72 1.62
C VAL A 76 1.65 -1.79 2.54
N LEU A 77 0.60 -1.19 2.03
CA LEU A 77 -0.27 -0.31 2.78
C LEU A 77 -1.66 -0.94 2.91
N VAL A 78 -2.18 -1.00 4.12
CA VAL A 78 -3.52 -1.50 4.42
C VAL A 78 -4.30 -0.42 5.11
N SER A 79 -5.33 0.11 4.43
CA SER A 79 -6.28 1.01 5.07
C SER A 79 -7.25 0.21 5.95
N THR A 80 -7.51 0.73 7.16
CA THR A 80 -8.55 0.23 8.05
C THR A 80 -9.91 0.88 7.81
N ASP A 81 -10.03 1.74 6.80
CA ASP A 81 -11.31 2.26 6.30
C ASP A 81 -12.11 1.15 5.61
N THR A 82 -13.30 1.46 5.13
CA THR A 82 -14.21 0.51 4.50
C THR A 82 -14.14 0.55 2.97
N LEU A 83 -14.81 -0.37 2.29
CA LEU A 83 -14.94 -0.35 0.82
C LEU A 83 -15.67 0.89 0.31
N ASP A 84 -16.57 1.47 1.10
CA ASP A 84 -17.30 2.69 0.72
C ASP A 84 -16.37 3.91 0.64
N ASP A 85 -15.24 3.86 1.34
CA ASP A 85 -14.24 4.93 1.38
C ASP A 85 -13.23 4.87 0.21
N VAL A 86 -13.29 3.83 -0.64
CA VAL A 86 -12.33 3.62 -1.75
C VAL A 86 -12.15 4.85 -2.65
N PRO A 87 -13.19 5.61 -3.04
CA PRO A 87 -13.01 6.82 -3.85
C PRO A 87 -12.15 7.88 -3.13
N GLN A 88 -12.36 8.05 -1.81
CA GLN A 88 -11.60 9.00 -1.00
C GLN A 88 -10.17 8.49 -0.75
N LEU A 89 -10.00 7.18 -0.51
CA LEU A 89 -8.68 6.54 -0.40
C LEU A 89 -7.86 6.74 -1.67
N ALA A 90 -8.42 6.49 -2.85
CA ALA A 90 -7.76 6.69 -4.14
C ALA A 90 -7.29 8.14 -4.32
N SER A 91 -8.12 9.11 -3.92
CA SER A 91 -7.74 10.52 -3.92
C SER A 91 -6.55 10.80 -2.98
N ARG A 92 -6.56 10.25 -1.75
CA ARG A 92 -5.46 10.39 -0.79
C ARG A 92 -4.18 9.71 -1.25
N VAL A 93 -4.27 8.49 -1.76
CA VAL A 93 -3.15 7.73 -2.34
C VAL A 93 -2.47 8.54 -3.45
N LYS A 94 -3.28 9.20 -4.31
CA LYS A 94 -2.77 10.10 -5.35
C LYS A 94 -2.08 11.34 -4.74
N SER A 95 -2.71 12.01 -3.79
CA SER A 95 -2.19 13.25 -3.17
C SER A 95 -0.92 13.01 -2.36
N TYR A 96 -0.73 11.81 -1.79
CA TYR A 96 0.48 11.44 -1.06
C TYR A 96 1.60 10.91 -1.96
N GLY A 97 1.31 10.69 -3.25
CA GLY A 97 2.27 10.17 -4.23
C GLY A 97 2.57 8.68 -4.09
N ILE A 98 1.75 7.93 -3.35
CA ILE A 98 1.98 6.51 -2.98
C ILE A 98 1.30 5.50 -3.92
N ARG A 99 0.86 5.92 -5.11
CA ARG A 99 0.14 5.06 -6.10
C ARG A 99 0.90 3.80 -6.53
N LYS A 100 2.23 3.83 -6.46
CA LYS A 100 3.09 2.71 -6.87
C LYS A 100 3.37 1.71 -5.74
N ILE A 101 2.84 1.96 -4.55
CA ILE A 101 2.89 1.06 -3.40
C ILE A 101 1.63 0.19 -3.43
N GLU A 102 1.74 -1.09 -3.13
CA GLU A 102 0.61 -2.01 -3.04
C GLU A 102 -0.38 -1.55 -1.98
N GLN A 103 -1.67 -1.45 -2.34
CA GLN A 103 -2.74 -0.91 -1.51
C GLN A 103 -3.79 -1.98 -1.21
N TRP A 104 -4.22 -2.02 0.04
CA TRP A 104 -5.33 -2.83 0.52
C TRP A 104 -6.29 -1.98 1.34
N VAL A 105 -7.56 -2.38 1.41
CA VAL A 105 -8.58 -1.76 2.26
C VAL A 105 -9.37 -2.85 2.97
N PHE A 106 -9.72 -2.64 4.24
CA PHE A 106 -10.56 -3.60 4.98
C PHE A 106 -11.89 -3.81 4.27
N ALA A 107 -12.23 -5.09 4.06
CA ALA A 107 -13.42 -5.54 3.35
C ALA A 107 -14.16 -6.58 4.20
N SER A 108 -14.58 -6.17 5.39
CA SER A 108 -15.31 -7.01 6.35
C SER A 108 -16.34 -6.17 7.10
N SER A 109 -17.51 -6.75 7.35
CA SER A 109 -18.51 -6.17 8.25
C SER A 109 -18.09 -6.22 9.74
N MET A 110 -17.03 -6.97 10.05
CA MET A 110 -16.47 -7.12 11.39
C MET A 110 -14.95 -6.79 11.36
N PRO A 111 -14.57 -5.51 11.26
CA PRO A 111 -13.18 -5.10 11.16
C PRO A 111 -12.33 -5.48 12.39
N GLU A 112 -12.95 -5.62 13.55
CA GLU A 112 -12.28 -6.10 14.77
C GLU A 112 -11.76 -7.53 14.63
N GLN A 113 -12.42 -8.40 13.88
CA GLN A 113 -11.93 -9.75 13.61
C GLN A 113 -10.67 -9.73 12.75
N LEU A 114 -10.62 -8.84 11.73
CA LEU A 114 -9.42 -8.64 10.93
C LEU A 114 -8.26 -8.13 11.79
N ARG A 115 -8.52 -7.16 12.68
CA ARG A 115 -7.49 -6.68 13.62
C ARG A 115 -6.97 -7.78 14.53
N PHE A 116 -7.88 -8.61 15.07
CA PHE A 116 -7.52 -9.73 15.94
C PHE A 116 -6.70 -10.81 15.21
N GLU A 117 -7.00 -11.09 13.93
CA GLU A 117 -6.20 -11.99 13.07
C GLU A 117 -4.77 -11.44 12.86
N ILE A 118 -4.64 -10.14 12.64
CA ILE A 118 -3.36 -9.47 12.44
C ILE A 118 -2.52 -9.45 13.71
N ASP A 119 -3.12 -9.01 14.81
CA ASP A 119 -2.49 -8.98 16.13
C ASP A 119 -3.57 -8.91 17.23
N LYS A 120 -3.65 -9.94 18.07
CA LYS A 120 -4.64 -10.06 19.17
C LYS A 120 -4.61 -8.89 20.15
N ARG A 121 -3.51 -8.13 20.20
CA ARG A 121 -3.32 -6.97 21.10
C ARG A 121 -3.50 -5.63 20.40
N TRP A 122 -3.98 -5.63 19.16
CA TRP A 122 -4.21 -4.40 18.41
C TRP A 122 -5.67 -3.95 18.50
N TYR A 123 -5.87 -2.77 19.05
CA TYR A 123 -7.21 -2.18 19.23
C TYR A 123 -7.57 -1.17 18.12
N GLY A 124 -6.72 -1.01 17.10
CA GLY A 124 -6.99 -0.17 15.94
C GLY A 124 -6.17 1.12 15.89
N GLU A 125 -5.17 1.29 16.75
CA GLU A 125 -4.28 2.46 16.73
C GLU A 125 -3.49 2.50 15.42
N VAL A 126 -3.45 3.67 14.79
CA VAL A 126 -2.72 3.95 13.55
C VAL A 126 -1.94 5.27 13.63
N PRO A 127 -0.82 5.43 12.90
CA PRO A 127 -0.19 4.41 12.07
C PRO A 127 0.35 3.25 12.91
N ARG A 128 0.23 2.03 12.37
CA ARG A 128 0.83 0.85 12.96
C ARG A 128 1.66 0.15 11.90
N THR A 129 2.94 0.00 12.16
CA THR A 129 3.90 -0.49 11.17
C THR A 129 4.56 -1.77 11.65
N HIS A 130 4.45 -2.80 10.82
CA HIS A 130 5.08 -4.10 11.02
C HIS A 130 6.28 -4.23 10.07
N PHE A 131 7.43 -4.51 10.62
CA PHE A 131 8.67 -4.76 9.91
C PHE A 131 8.94 -6.26 9.90
N TYR A 132 8.82 -6.90 8.76
CA TYR A 132 9.03 -8.33 8.58
C TYR A 132 10.42 -8.62 8.00
N ASN A 133 11.27 -9.35 8.73
CA ASN A 133 12.53 -9.84 8.21
C ASN A 133 12.32 -10.99 7.20
N PRO A 134 13.37 -11.52 6.52
CA PRO A 134 13.23 -12.64 5.58
C PRO A 134 12.61 -13.91 6.15
N ALA A 135 12.73 -14.14 7.47
CA ALA A 135 12.11 -15.27 8.18
C ALA A 135 10.66 -14.97 8.62
N HIS A 136 10.14 -13.79 8.27
CA HIS A 136 8.84 -13.26 8.70
C HIS A 136 8.68 -13.08 10.22
N GLU A 137 9.79 -13.01 10.94
CA GLU A 137 9.78 -12.46 12.29
C GLU A 137 9.49 -10.96 12.21
N ARG A 138 8.68 -10.44 13.13
CA ARG A 138 8.23 -9.04 13.02
C ARG A 138 8.59 -8.17 14.22
N ILE A 139 8.97 -6.94 13.92
CA ILE A 139 9.00 -5.82 14.86
C ILE A 139 7.76 -4.97 14.60
N VAL A 140 7.03 -4.59 15.65
CA VAL A 140 5.84 -3.75 15.56
C VAL A 140 6.10 -2.39 16.18
N LYS A 141 5.74 -1.33 15.45
CA LYS A 141 5.76 0.05 15.92
C LYS A 141 4.34 0.64 15.84
N THR A 142 3.91 1.31 16.89
CA THR A 142 2.65 2.07 16.90
C THR A 142 3.01 3.55 17.02
N GLY A 143 2.34 4.40 16.24
CA GLY A 143 2.69 5.81 16.06
C GLY A 143 3.75 6.01 14.98
N LEU A 144 4.15 7.27 14.79
CA LEU A 144 5.07 7.69 13.73
C LEU A 144 6.43 6.98 13.82
N VAL A 145 6.86 6.38 12.72
CA VAL A 145 8.18 5.75 12.60
C VAL A 145 9.19 6.75 12.04
N GLU A 146 10.36 6.81 12.66
CA GLU A 146 11.44 7.67 12.20
C GLU A 146 12.15 7.08 10.97
N LYS A 147 12.52 7.96 10.03
CA LYS A 147 13.28 7.59 8.82
C LYS A 147 14.53 6.77 9.15
N LYS A 148 15.31 7.20 10.16
CA LYS A 148 16.54 6.53 10.58
C LYS A 148 16.31 5.08 11.01
N PHE A 149 15.17 4.81 11.68
CA PHE A 149 14.82 3.45 12.06
C PHE A 149 14.57 2.56 10.82
N VAL A 150 13.84 3.07 9.83
CA VAL A 150 13.58 2.34 8.58
C VAL A 150 14.88 2.04 7.84
N GLU A 151 15.77 3.03 7.73
CA GLU A 151 17.06 2.87 7.04
C GLU A 151 17.98 1.86 7.74
N GLN A 152 18.04 1.90 9.07
CA GLN A 152 18.80 0.93 9.86
C GLN A 152 18.23 -0.48 9.70
N TRP A 153 16.89 -0.63 9.88
CA TRP A 153 16.23 -1.92 9.71
C TRP A 153 16.47 -2.50 8.31
N LEU A 154 16.40 -1.67 7.27
CA LEU A 154 16.67 -2.10 5.88
C LEU A 154 18.12 -2.56 5.72
N ALA A 155 19.09 -1.86 6.32
CA ALA A 155 20.50 -2.24 6.26
C ALA A 155 20.72 -3.60 6.92
N ASP A 156 20.07 -3.85 8.08
CA ASP A 156 20.22 -5.08 8.86
C ASP A 156 19.52 -6.30 8.20
N ASN A 157 18.58 -6.05 7.26
CA ASN A 157 17.75 -7.10 6.63
C ASN A 157 17.96 -7.21 5.12
N LYS A 158 19.00 -6.59 4.56
CA LYS A 158 19.33 -6.76 3.13
C LYS A 158 19.54 -8.25 2.83
N PRO A 159 18.95 -8.76 1.73
CA PRO A 159 19.33 -10.09 1.25
C PRO A 159 20.84 -10.10 1.03
N GLU A 160 21.54 -11.09 1.60
CA GLU A 160 22.94 -11.30 1.25
C GLU A 160 23.05 -11.37 -0.27
N SER A 161 23.81 -10.45 -0.87
CA SER A 161 24.14 -10.56 -2.28
C SER A 161 24.93 -11.86 -2.43
N LYS A 162 24.28 -12.90 -3.00
CA LYS A 162 25.01 -14.08 -3.43
C LYS A 162 26.04 -13.61 -4.44
N LEU A 163 27.28 -13.43 -3.98
CA LEU A 163 28.44 -13.29 -4.84
C LEU A 163 28.57 -14.60 -5.63
N HIS A 164 28.17 -14.53 -6.87
CA HIS A 164 28.49 -15.56 -7.88
C HIS A 164 29.67 -15.11 -8.71
#